data_84f6cc9f9a624bae15a3e096d8f2e683
#
_entry.id   84f6cc9f9a624bae15a3e096d8f2e683
#
_cell.length_a   1.000
_cell.length_b   1.000
_cell.length_c   1.000
_cell.angle_alpha   90.00
_cell.angle_beta   90.00
_cell.angle_gamma   90.00
#
_symmetry.space_group_name_H-M   'P 1'
#
loop_
_entity.id
_entity.type
_entity.pdbx_description
1 polymer ?
#
loop_
_entity_poly.entity_id
_entity_poly.type
_entity_poly.pdbx_seq_one_letter_code
_entity_poly.pdbx_strand_id
1 'polypeptide(L)'
;MRLLSTLKSAALLLVLSSSGAWADIVYPNNGSENAQTYSFTASATGDLIAYFAGTGAAFEQQLGLLVNGVATGLVGLNNHTSSIGQSFNLGHVTAGDTLVFFDVITGGPTWYSDPALNGGNGNHVYSTAVNAGEAFASRPAGTYVAFEDLNFPFSDYNYFDQTFVFAIASAVPEPSTWAMMVLGFAGVGFMTYRRRKVATLAV
;
A
#
# COMPACT_ATOMS: atom_id res chain seq x y z
N MET A 1 -66.32 8.86 -30.55
CA MET A 1 -64.88 9.05 -30.87
C MET A 1 -64.18 9.45 -29.57
N ARG A 2 -63.52 8.48 -28.86
CA ARG A 2 -62.81 8.71 -27.58
C ARG A 2 -61.34 8.63 -27.88
N LEU A 3 -60.59 9.76 -27.66
CA LEU A 3 -59.18 9.81 -27.69
C LEU A 3 -58.64 9.30 -26.34
N LEU A 4 -57.89 8.20 -26.33
CA LEU A 4 -57.08 7.78 -25.22
C LEU A 4 -55.71 8.47 -25.32
N SER A 5 -55.42 9.37 -24.39
CA SER A 5 -54.09 9.96 -24.21
C SER A 5 -53.26 9.02 -23.32
N THR A 6 -52.24 8.41 -23.90
CA THR A 6 -51.24 7.63 -23.16
C THR A 6 -50.23 8.58 -22.51
N LEU A 7 -50.26 8.69 -21.19
CA LEU A 7 -49.21 9.31 -20.41
C LEU A 7 -47.98 8.38 -20.36
N LYS A 8 -46.88 8.78 -20.96
CA LYS A 8 -45.58 8.12 -20.80
C LYS A 8 -44.93 8.69 -19.55
N SER A 9 -44.91 7.94 -18.46
CA SER A 9 -44.16 8.27 -17.26
C SER A 9 -42.69 8.03 -17.53
N ALA A 10 -41.88 9.10 -17.62
CA ALA A 10 -40.43 9.03 -17.62
C ALA A 10 -39.96 8.94 -16.16
N ALA A 11 -39.45 7.79 -15.75
CA ALA A 11 -38.79 7.63 -14.46
C ALA A 11 -37.37 8.23 -14.54
N LEU A 12 -37.18 9.38 -13.89
CA LEU A 12 -35.85 9.99 -13.72
C LEU A 12 -35.07 9.23 -12.64
N LEU A 13 -34.12 8.41 -13.07
CA LEU A 13 -33.19 7.73 -12.14
C LEU A 13 -32.18 8.75 -11.62
N LEU A 14 -32.37 9.24 -10.40
CA LEU A 14 -31.41 10.10 -9.72
C LEU A 14 -30.30 9.20 -9.17
N VAL A 15 -29.15 9.14 -9.84
CA VAL A 15 -27.94 8.52 -9.31
C VAL A 15 -27.33 9.49 -8.30
N LEU A 16 -27.56 9.24 -7.02
CA LEU A 16 -26.86 9.89 -5.92
C LEU A 16 -25.45 9.30 -5.87
N SER A 17 -24.48 9.95 -6.49
CA SER A 17 -23.07 9.70 -6.23
C SER A 17 -22.75 10.21 -4.81
N SER A 18 -22.68 9.33 -3.83
CA SER A 18 -22.11 9.63 -2.54
C SER A 18 -20.59 9.80 -2.74
N SER A 19 -20.11 11.04 -2.87
CA SER A 19 -18.71 11.34 -2.63
C SER A 19 -18.47 11.10 -1.15
N GLY A 20 -17.90 9.96 -0.81
CA GLY A 20 -17.40 9.71 0.55
C GLY A 20 -16.41 10.80 0.88
N ALA A 21 -16.64 11.55 1.95
CA ALA A 21 -15.63 12.40 2.52
C ALA A 21 -14.57 11.48 3.11
N TRP A 22 -13.36 11.53 2.57
CA TRP A 22 -12.21 10.81 3.11
C TRP A 22 -11.78 11.52 4.39
N ALA A 23 -11.72 10.80 5.50
CA ALA A 23 -11.16 11.34 6.73
C ALA A 23 -9.63 11.25 6.63
N ASP A 24 -8.93 12.36 6.80
CA ASP A 24 -7.49 12.37 6.95
C ASP A 24 -7.10 11.53 8.17
N ILE A 25 -6.06 10.71 8.01
CA ILE A 25 -5.48 9.97 9.13
C ILE A 25 -4.58 10.96 9.87
N VAL A 26 -5.00 11.36 11.05
CA VAL A 26 -4.31 12.36 11.86
C VAL A 26 -3.65 11.70 13.06
N TYR A 27 -2.43 12.14 13.41
CA TYR A 27 -1.78 11.74 14.64
C TYR A 27 -2.62 12.23 15.85
N PRO A 28 -3.01 11.33 16.78
CA PRO A 28 -4.01 11.67 17.80
C PRO A 28 -3.49 12.62 18.90
N ASN A 29 -2.15 12.70 19.09
CA ASN A 29 -1.52 13.52 20.13
C ASN A 29 -0.72 14.69 19.53
N ASN A 30 -1.27 15.33 18.51
CA ASN A 30 -0.65 16.46 17.81
C ASN A 30 -0.07 17.50 18.82
N GLY A 31 1.16 17.94 18.58
CA GLY A 31 1.91 18.83 19.47
C GLY A 31 2.74 18.11 20.54
N SER A 32 2.80 16.78 20.53
CA SER A 32 3.62 15.98 21.44
C SER A 32 4.34 14.86 20.71
N GLU A 33 5.60 14.60 21.09
CA GLU A 33 6.37 13.49 20.52
C GLU A 33 5.63 12.15 20.67
N ASN A 34 5.65 11.35 19.63
CA ASN A 34 5.09 10.02 19.66
C ASN A 34 5.99 9.05 20.42
N ALA A 35 5.59 8.70 21.63
CA ALA A 35 6.34 7.73 22.46
C ALA A 35 6.22 6.28 21.95
N GLN A 36 5.29 5.99 21.03
CA GLN A 36 5.11 4.64 20.48
C GLN A 36 6.11 4.40 19.36
N THR A 37 6.91 3.34 19.47
CA THR A 37 7.81 2.89 18.42
C THR A 37 7.14 1.82 17.56
N TYR A 38 7.55 1.72 16.30
CA TYR A 38 6.98 0.78 15.33
C TYR A 38 8.07 -0.13 14.76
N SER A 39 7.73 -1.40 14.57
CA SER A 39 8.54 -2.37 13.84
C SER A 39 7.75 -2.85 12.64
N PHE A 40 8.34 -2.75 11.45
CA PHE A 40 7.71 -3.20 10.22
C PHE A 40 8.39 -4.49 9.73
N THR A 41 7.57 -5.45 9.33
CA THR A 41 8.03 -6.73 8.79
C THR A 41 7.22 -7.04 7.53
N ALA A 42 7.89 -7.55 6.52
CA ALA A 42 7.22 -7.98 5.29
C ALA A 42 6.28 -9.16 5.59
N SER A 43 4.98 -8.97 5.39
CA SER A 43 3.95 -9.99 5.62
C SER A 43 3.87 -11.04 4.52
N ALA A 44 4.45 -10.77 3.35
CA ALA A 44 4.47 -11.64 2.18
C ALA A 44 5.73 -11.37 1.35
N THR A 45 6.05 -12.30 0.44
CA THR A 45 7.07 -12.08 -0.60
C THR A 45 6.42 -11.38 -1.80
N GLY A 46 7.06 -10.31 -2.29
CA GLY A 46 6.59 -9.53 -3.42
C GLY A 46 7.22 -8.15 -3.48
N ASP A 47 6.71 -7.29 -4.35
CA ASP A 47 7.17 -5.92 -4.45
C ASP A 47 6.47 -5.05 -3.40
N LEU A 48 7.25 -4.27 -2.65
CA LEU A 48 6.74 -3.31 -1.68
C LEU A 48 6.39 -2.01 -2.40
N ILE A 49 5.11 -1.71 -2.46
CA ILE A 49 4.58 -0.52 -3.11
C ILE A 49 4.14 0.48 -2.04
N ALA A 50 4.69 1.68 -2.10
CA ALA A 50 4.24 2.82 -1.31
C ALA A 50 3.32 3.71 -2.15
N TYR A 51 2.29 4.25 -1.53
CA TYR A 51 1.30 5.15 -2.13
C TYR A 51 1.30 6.46 -1.36
N PHE A 52 1.62 7.56 -2.03
CA PHE A 52 1.64 8.88 -1.41
C PHE A 52 0.27 9.26 -0.87
N ALA A 53 0.19 9.68 0.39
CA ALA A 53 -1.06 10.01 1.07
C ALA A 53 -1.24 11.50 1.35
N GLY A 54 -0.14 12.28 1.40
CA GLY A 54 -0.21 13.71 1.61
C GLY A 54 1.04 14.27 2.27
N THR A 55 1.08 15.59 2.41
CA THR A 55 2.17 16.35 3.05
C THR A 55 1.66 17.66 3.63
N GLY A 56 2.25 18.09 4.74
CA GLY A 56 2.15 19.44 5.27
C GLY A 56 3.51 20.16 5.36
N ALA A 57 4.60 19.49 4.94
CA ALA A 57 5.96 19.97 5.06
C ALA A 57 6.28 21.17 4.15
N ALA A 58 7.13 22.05 4.67
CA ALA A 58 7.80 23.09 3.88
C ALA A 58 9.08 22.57 3.20
N PHE A 59 9.70 21.51 3.72
CA PHE A 59 10.91 20.93 3.17
C PHE A 59 10.60 19.88 2.12
N GLU A 60 11.46 19.78 1.12
CA GLU A 60 11.38 18.75 0.10
C GLU A 60 11.95 17.44 0.63
N GLN A 61 11.19 16.36 0.49
CA GLN A 61 11.49 15.06 1.07
C GLN A 61 11.26 13.93 0.07
N GLN A 62 11.96 12.81 0.27
CA GLN A 62 11.80 11.59 -0.53
C GLN A 62 11.87 10.36 0.35
N LEU A 63 10.92 9.45 0.14
CA LEU A 63 10.83 8.18 0.85
C LEU A 63 11.82 7.15 0.28
N GLY A 64 12.46 6.38 1.18
CA GLY A 64 13.26 5.22 0.85
C GLY A 64 13.05 4.05 1.82
N LEU A 65 13.75 2.95 1.60
CA LEU A 65 13.60 1.71 2.37
C LEU A 65 14.93 1.02 2.62
N LEU A 66 15.14 0.57 3.86
CA LEU A 66 16.13 -0.46 4.21
C LEU A 66 15.40 -1.80 4.35
N VAL A 67 15.95 -2.84 3.77
CA VAL A 67 15.52 -4.23 3.96
C VAL A 67 16.63 -4.97 4.69
N ASN A 68 16.34 -5.52 5.87
CA ASN A 68 17.33 -6.18 6.73
C ASN A 68 18.58 -5.30 7.00
N GLY A 69 18.35 -3.98 7.16
CA GLY A 69 19.39 -2.99 7.40
C GLY A 69 20.18 -2.53 6.16
N VAL A 70 19.84 -3.01 4.95
CA VAL A 70 20.51 -2.63 3.70
C VAL A 70 19.56 -1.77 2.85
N ALA A 71 20.06 -0.60 2.41
CA ALA A 71 19.26 0.28 1.55
C ALA A 71 18.96 -0.37 0.19
N THR A 72 17.72 -0.27 -0.27
CA THR A 72 17.34 -0.75 -1.60
C THR A 72 17.95 0.10 -2.73
N GLY A 73 18.42 1.31 -2.40
CA GLY A 73 18.92 2.28 -3.37
C GLY A 73 17.81 3.01 -4.13
N LEU A 74 16.55 2.73 -3.83
CA LEU A 74 15.39 3.36 -4.43
C LEU A 74 14.85 4.42 -3.49
N VAL A 75 14.68 5.64 -4.01
CA VAL A 75 14.02 6.76 -3.32
C VAL A 75 13.00 7.40 -4.26
N GLY A 76 11.86 7.82 -3.72
CA GLY A 76 10.78 8.39 -4.52
C GLY A 76 9.65 8.94 -3.65
N LEU A 77 8.50 9.22 -4.26
CA LEU A 77 7.38 9.91 -3.63
C LEU A 77 7.83 11.26 -3.02
N ASN A 78 8.43 12.09 -3.88
CA ASN A 78 8.78 13.46 -3.48
C ASN A 78 7.51 14.21 -3.06
N ASN A 79 7.47 14.73 -1.83
CA ASN A 79 6.28 15.33 -1.24
C ASN A 79 5.78 16.58 -1.99
N HIS A 80 6.66 17.33 -2.66
CA HIS A 80 6.29 18.53 -3.41
C HIS A 80 5.80 18.25 -4.83
N THR A 81 6.13 17.10 -5.40
CA THR A 81 5.81 16.78 -6.80
C THR A 81 4.89 15.55 -6.96
N SER A 82 4.79 14.71 -5.95
CA SER A 82 3.90 13.53 -5.99
C SER A 82 2.45 13.93 -5.78
N SER A 83 1.56 13.30 -6.53
CA SER A 83 0.12 13.44 -6.34
C SER A 83 -0.39 12.39 -5.35
N ILE A 84 -1.43 12.72 -4.58
CA ILE A 84 -2.10 11.76 -3.67
C ILE A 84 -2.52 10.54 -4.48
N GLY A 85 -2.19 9.34 -3.98
CA GLY A 85 -2.42 8.07 -4.67
C GLY A 85 -1.32 7.66 -5.65
N GLN A 86 -0.35 8.52 -5.95
CA GLN A 86 0.82 8.13 -6.75
C GLN A 86 1.58 7.01 -6.04
N SER A 87 1.90 5.95 -6.77
CA SER A 87 2.64 4.80 -6.24
C SER A 87 4.10 4.82 -6.64
N PHE A 88 4.92 4.20 -5.80
CA PHE A 88 6.34 3.98 -6.05
C PHE A 88 6.76 2.59 -5.54
N ASN A 89 7.49 1.84 -6.35
CA ASN A 89 8.03 0.54 -5.95
C ASN A 89 9.35 0.76 -5.18
N LEU A 90 9.35 0.44 -3.89
CA LEU A 90 10.51 0.55 -3.01
C LEU A 90 11.44 -0.67 -3.07
N GLY A 91 11.10 -1.69 -3.85
CA GLY A 91 11.90 -2.88 -4.07
C GLY A 91 11.19 -4.17 -3.68
N HIS A 92 11.84 -5.29 -4.01
CA HIS A 92 11.35 -6.62 -3.69
C HIS A 92 11.71 -6.99 -2.26
N VAL A 93 10.76 -7.61 -1.54
CA VAL A 93 10.92 -8.09 -0.16
C VAL A 93 10.51 -9.56 -0.07
N THR A 94 11.06 -10.26 0.91
CA THR A 94 10.71 -11.64 1.25
C THR A 94 9.92 -11.64 2.55
N ALA A 95 8.92 -12.51 2.67
CA ALA A 95 8.16 -12.66 3.93
C ALA A 95 9.11 -12.85 5.12
N GLY A 96 8.94 -12.02 6.15
CA GLY A 96 9.80 -11.99 7.34
C GLY A 96 10.94 -10.98 7.30
N ASP A 97 11.21 -10.33 6.16
CA ASP A 97 12.21 -9.27 6.09
C ASP A 97 11.86 -8.11 7.02
N THR A 98 12.87 -7.59 7.74
CA THR A 98 12.73 -6.37 8.52
C THR A 98 12.77 -5.16 7.61
N LEU A 99 11.81 -4.26 7.76
CA LEU A 99 11.65 -3.06 6.95
C LEU A 99 11.89 -1.82 7.81
N VAL A 100 12.77 -0.93 7.36
CA VAL A 100 12.95 0.40 7.96
C VAL A 100 12.76 1.43 6.87
N PHE A 101 11.67 2.18 6.95
CA PHE A 101 11.45 3.32 6.06
C PHE A 101 12.35 4.47 6.47
N PHE A 102 12.77 5.27 5.52
CA PHE A 102 13.49 6.50 5.81
C PHE A 102 13.02 7.63 4.91
N ASP A 103 13.09 8.83 5.44
CA ASP A 103 12.73 10.06 4.77
C ASP A 103 13.96 10.94 4.61
N VAL A 104 14.33 11.22 3.35
CA VAL A 104 15.52 12.03 3.01
C VAL A 104 15.08 13.47 2.78
N ILE A 105 15.46 14.38 3.66
CA ILE A 105 15.20 15.80 3.52
C ILE A 105 16.27 16.43 2.64
N THR A 106 15.87 17.12 1.58
CA THR A 106 16.79 17.79 0.66
C THR A 106 17.60 18.87 1.39
N GLY A 107 18.91 18.65 1.51
CA GLY A 107 19.80 19.54 2.25
C GLY A 107 19.70 19.46 3.78
N GLY A 108 19.00 18.49 4.30
CA GLY A 108 18.74 18.23 5.71
C GLY A 108 19.17 16.82 6.17
N PRO A 109 18.70 16.38 7.34
CA PRO A 109 18.91 15.05 7.86
C PRO A 109 18.13 13.99 7.08
N THR A 110 18.41 12.72 7.40
CA THR A 110 17.55 11.58 7.04
C THR A 110 16.95 11.03 8.32
N TRP A 111 15.63 10.88 8.35
CA TRP A 111 14.91 10.29 9.47
C TRP A 111 14.48 8.87 9.16
N TYR A 112 14.58 7.99 10.14
CA TYR A 112 14.28 6.57 10.01
C TYR A 112 13.07 6.21 10.86
N SER A 113 12.31 5.25 10.40
CA SER A 113 11.18 4.67 11.16
C SER A 113 11.65 3.83 12.35
N ASP A 114 12.93 3.47 12.41
CA ASP A 114 13.59 2.93 13.59
C ASP A 114 14.28 4.08 14.36
N PRO A 115 13.78 4.48 15.55
CA PRO A 115 14.35 5.58 16.32
C PRO A 115 15.82 5.38 16.71
N ALA A 116 16.30 4.13 16.76
CA ALA A 116 17.71 3.84 17.08
C ALA A 116 18.67 4.40 16.03
N LEU A 117 18.20 4.63 14.80
CA LEU A 117 19.00 5.19 13.70
C LEU A 117 18.96 6.72 13.64
N ASN A 118 18.13 7.38 14.46
CA ASN A 118 17.96 8.84 14.47
C ASN A 118 18.97 9.57 15.38
N GLY A 119 20.04 8.91 15.82
CA GLY A 119 21.11 9.56 16.59
C GLY A 119 20.67 10.15 17.94
N GLY A 120 19.61 9.65 18.54
CA GLY A 120 19.02 10.16 19.79
C GLY A 120 18.01 11.28 19.59
N ASN A 121 17.61 11.59 18.36
CA ASN A 121 16.61 12.62 18.05
C ASN A 121 15.14 12.14 18.16
N GLY A 122 14.91 10.96 18.78
CA GLY A 122 13.56 10.47 19.08
C GLY A 122 12.88 9.72 17.95
N ASN A 123 11.56 9.60 18.06
CA ASN A 123 10.72 8.88 17.10
C ASN A 123 10.04 9.83 16.10
N HIS A 124 10.51 9.81 14.86
CA HIS A 124 10.00 10.63 13.76
C HIS A 124 8.81 10.00 13.02
N VAL A 125 8.18 8.95 13.55
CA VAL A 125 7.13 8.23 12.85
C VAL A 125 5.87 8.05 13.68
N TYR A 126 4.72 8.23 13.03
CA TYR A 126 3.42 7.70 13.43
C TYR A 126 2.96 6.66 12.42
N SER A 127 2.34 5.57 12.88
CA SER A 127 1.82 4.53 12.01
C SER A 127 0.54 3.90 12.53
N THR A 128 -0.34 3.52 11.61
CA THR A 128 -1.57 2.79 11.89
C THR A 128 -1.95 1.89 10.70
N ALA A 129 -2.72 0.84 10.97
CA ALA A 129 -3.31 0.04 9.90
C ALA A 129 -4.49 0.78 9.25
N VAL A 130 -4.65 0.59 7.95
CA VAL A 130 -5.71 1.23 7.18
C VAL A 130 -6.39 0.27 6.20
N ASN A 131 -7.70 0.44 6.03
CA ASN A 131 -8.48 -0.34 5.07
C ASN A 131 -8.34 0.23 3.65
N ALA A 132 -8.72 -0.57 2.64
CA ALA A 132 -8.76 -0.10 1.27
C ALA A 132 -9.68 1.12 1.13
N GLY A 133 -9.18 2.17 0.47
CA GLY A 133 -9.94 3.41 0.27
C GLY A 133 -9.96 4.39 1.45
N GLU A 134 -9.43 4.08 2.63
CA GLU A 134 -9.16 5.10 3.66
C GLU A 134 -7.99 6.00 3.23
N ALA A 135 -7.95 7.25 3.63
CA ALA A 135 -7.05 8.33 3.23
C ALA A 135 -7.19 8.79 1.76
N PHE A 136 -7.40 7.90 0.78
CA PHE A 136 -7.74 8.23 -0.62
C PHE A 136 -8.33 7.02 -1.36
N ALA A 137 -9.18 7.30 -2.38
CA ALA A 137 -10.12 6.32 -2.95
C ALA A 137 -9.51 5.09 -3.63
N SER A 138 -8.29 5.16 -4.13
CA SER A 138 -7.75 4.14 -5.05
C SER A 138 -6.60 3.31 -4.48
N ARG A 139 -6.34 3.36 -3.16
CA ARG A 139 -5.26 2.58 -2.55
C ARG A 139 -5.74 1.25 -1.98
N PRO A 140 -4.89 0.22 -1.93
CA PRO A 140 -5.18 -1.03 -1.23
C PRO A 140 -5.20 -0.83 0.30
N ALA A 141 -5.72 -1.82 1.03
CA ALA A 141 -5.47 -1.96 2.45
C ALA A 141 -3.95 -2.09 2.71
N GLY A 142 -3.48 -1.55 3.83
CA GLY A 142 -2.05 -1.56 4.13
C GLY A 142 -1.74 -0.89 5.47
N THR A 143 -0.51 -0.45 5.61
CA THR A 143 -0.03 0.29 6.76
C THR A 143 0.25 1.74 6.37
N TYR A 144 -0.40 2.66 7.05
CA TYR A 144 -0.11 4.09 6.95
C TYR A 144 1.11 4.43 7.78
N VAL A 145 2.00 5.22 7.22
CA VAL A 145 3.21 5.73 7.88
C VAL A 145 3.30 7.21 7.57
N ALA A 146 3.60 7.99 8.61
CA ALA A 146 3.68 9.43 8.55
C ALA A 146 4.96 9.88 9.25
N PHE A 147 5.77 10.67 8.58
CA PHE A 147 7.02 11.22 9.08
C PHE A 147 6.85 12.64 9.60
N GLU A 148 7.72 12.98 10.55
CA GLU A 148 8.01 14.31 11.06
C GLU A 148 9.40 14.72 10.61
N ASP A 149 9.55 15.88 9.97
CA ASP A 149 10.79 16.27 9.29
C ASP A 149 11.74 17.12 10.16
N LEU A 150 11.25 17.75 11.21
CA LEU A 150 12.03 18.64 12.03
C LEU A 150 12.73 17.95 13.19
N ASN A 151 13.95 18.43 13.50
CA ASN A 151 14.68 18.01 14.70
C ASN A 151 13.88 18.33 15.98
N PHE A 152 13.86 17.39 16.91
CA PHE A 152 13.33 17.67 18.25
C PHE A 152 14.29 18.52 19.07
N PRO A 153 13.83 19.49 19.88
CA PRO A 153 12.41 19.78 20.21
C PRO A 153 11.74 20.87 19.34
N PHE A 154 12.22 21.12 18.13
CA PHE A 154 11.74 22.22 17.28
C PHE A 154 10.60 21.80 16.33
N SER A 155 10.21 20.55 16.39
CA SER A 155 9.10 19.97 15.63
C SER A 155 7.74 20.48 16.14
N ASP A 156 6.75 20.52 15.27
CA ASP A 156 5.34 20.77 15.66
C ASP A 156 4.62 19.47 16.05
N TYR A 157 5.28 18.32 15.89
CA TYR A 157 4.80 16.98 16.25
C TYR A 157 3.43 16.65 15.64
N ASN A 158 3.21 17.03 14.40
CA ASN A 158 1.97 16.72 13.69
C ASN A 158 2.02 15.41 12.92
N TYR A 159 3.24 14.91 12.58
CA TYR A 159 3.47 13.70 11.80
C TYR A 159 2.69 13.72 10.48
N PHE A 160 2.80 14.84 9.75
CA PHE A 160 2.11 15.02 8.48
C PHE A 160 3.05 15.54 7.37
N ASP A 161 4.37 15.46 7.55
CA ASP A 161 5.33 16.06 6.62
C ASP A 161 5.57 15.20 5.39
N GLN A 162 5.68 13.88 5.57
CA GLN A 162 5.70 12.89 4.48
C GLN A 162 4.82 11.71 4.87
N THR A 163 3.70 11.54 4.16
CA THR A 163 2.76 10.47 4.50
C THR A 163 2.53 9.52 3.33
N PHE A 164 2.46 8.23 3.64
CA PHE A 164 2.23 7.20 2.64
C PHE A 164 1.53 5.99 3.25
N VAL A 165 0.96 5.15 2.38
CA VAL A 165 0.51 3.80 2.74
C VAL A 165 1.36 2.80 1.98
N PHE A 166 1.86 1.78 2.64
CA PHE A 166 2.51 0.70 1.94
C PHE A 166 1.71 -0.59 1.96
N ALA A 167 1.84 -1.35 0.88
CA ALA A 167 1.31 -2.70 0.72
C ALA A 167 2.31 -3.55 -0.07
N ILE A 168 2.26 -4.86 0.13
CA ILE A 168 3.08 -5.79 -0.65
C ILE A 168 2.21 -6.37 -1.75
N ALA A 169 2.60 -6.11 -3.00
CA ALA A 169 1.99 -6.72 -4.17
C ALA A 169 2.54 -8.15 -4.33
N SER A 170 1.79 -9.13 -3.82
CA SER A 170 2.14 -10.53 -4.03
C SER A 170 2.10 -10.85 -5.53
N ALA A 171 3.10 -11.58 -6.01
CA ALA A 171 3.08 -12.09 -7.38
C ALA A 171 1.88 -13.03 -7.55
N VAL A 172 0.87 -12.60 -8.29
CA VAL A 172 -0.22 -13.50 -8.71
C VAL A 172 0.38 -14.41 -9.78
N PRO A 173 0.31 -15.74 -9.63
CA PRO A 173 0.77 -16.65 -10.68
C PRO A 173 0.10 -16.29 -12.01
N GLU A 174 0.92 -16.09 -13.05
CA GLU A 174 0.42 -15.67 -14.36
C GLU A 174 -0.62 -16.67 -14.91
N PRO A 175 -1.58 -16.20 -15.74
CA PRO A 175 -2.59 -17.07 -16.35
C PRO A 175 -2.00 -18.31 -17.06
N SER A 176 -0.77 -18.20 -17.61
CA SER A 176 -0.02 -19.31 -18.19
C SER A 176 0.30 -20.41 -17.16
N THR A 177 0.64 -20.04 -15.91
CA THR A 177 0.91 -21.01 -14.83
C THR A 177 -0.37 -21.76 -14.46
N TRP A 178 -1.50 -21.09 -14.36
CA TRP A 178 -2.81 -21.72 -14.16
C TRP A 178 -3.19 -22.64 -15.31
N ALA A 179 -2.98 -22.20 -16.55
CA ALA A 179 -3.25 -23.00 -17.75
C ALA A 179 -2.40 -24.26 -17.78
N MET A 180 -1.10 -24.17 -17.48
CA MET A 180 -0.20 -25.33 -17.42
C MET A 180 -0.57 -26.29 -16.28
N MET A 181 -1.01 -25.80 -15.14
CA MET A 181 -1.50 -26.61 -14.03
C MET A 181 -2.76 -27.40 -14.45
N VAL A 182 -3.75 -26.72 -15.06
CA VAL A 182 -4.98 -27.37 -15.55
C VAL A 182 -4.66 -28.40 -16.64
N LEU A 183 -3.80 -28.08 -17.59
CA LEU A 183 -3.36 -29.00 -18.64
C LEU A 183 -2.61 -30.21 -18.07
N GLY A 184 -1.76 -30.00 -17.04
CA GLY A 184 -1.06 -31.07 -16.34
C GLY A 184 -2.04 -32.05 -15.67
N PHE A 185 -3.01 -31.55 -14.93
CA PHE A 185 -4.04 -32.40 -14.29
C PHE A 185 -4.95 -33.08 -15.31
N ALA A 186 -5.34 -32.38 -16.39
CA ALA A 186 -6.13 -32.97 -17.48
C ALA A 186 -5.38 -34.09 -18.18
N GLY A 187 -4.06 -33.92 -18.42
CA GLY A 187 -3.20 -34.94 -19.01
C GLY A 187 -3.10 -36.20 -18.15
N VAL A 188 -2.85 -36.03 -16.84
CA VAL A 188 -2.81 -37.14 -15.88
C VAL A 188 -4.17 -37.86 -15.80
N GLY A 189 -5.24 -37.10 -15.72
CA GLY A 189 -6.62 -37.65 -15.69
C GLY A 189 -6.95 -38.43 -16.94
N PHE A 190 -6.56 -37.97 -18.13
CA PHE A 190 -6.75 -38.66 -19.40
C PHE A 190 -5.95 -39.96 -19.47
N MET A 191 -4.67 -39.96 -19.04
CA MET A 191 -3.84 -41.16 -18.99
C MET A 191 -4.44 -42.24 -18.08
N THR A 192 -4.92 -41.87 -16.89
CA THR A 192 -5.55 -42.82 -15.94
C THR A 192 -6.86 -43.36 -16.48
N TYR A 193 -7.68 -42.54 -17.14
CA TYR A 193 -8.92 -42.95 -17.79
C TYR A 193 -8.66 -43.96 -18.92
N ARG A 194 -7.67 -43.70 -19.76
CA ARG A 194 -7.28 -44.58 -20.86
C ARG A 194 -6.78 -45.95 -20.39
N ARG A 195 -6.00 -46.01 -19.32
CA ARG A 195 -5.52 -47.25 -18.69
C ARG A 195 -6.66 -48.15 -18.19
N ARG A 196 -7.70 -47.54 -17.61
CA ARG A 196 -8.88 -48.27 -17.12
C ARG A 196 -9.67 -48.95 -18.26
N LYS A 197 -9.81 -48.26 -19.43
CA LYS A 197 -10.52 -48.83 -20.59
C LYS A 197 -9.79 -50.01 -21.21
N VAL A 198 -8.47 -49.99 -21.23
CA VAL A 198 -7.68 -51.14 -21.79
C VAL A 198 -7.77 -52.38 -20.90
N ALA A 199 -7.85 -52.20 -19.59
CA ALA A 199 -8.00 -53.33 -18.64
C ALA A 199 -9.37 -54.02 -18.72
N THR A 200 -10.42 -53.32 -19.17
CA THR A 200 -11.81 -53.88 -19.29
C THR A 200 -12.04 -54.63 -20.63
N LEU A 201 -11.14 -54.54 -21.60
CA LEU A 201 -11.22 -55.24 -22.88
C LEU A 201 -10.35 -56.51 -22.93
N ALA A 202 -9.66 -56.86 -21.85
CA ALA A 202 -8.76 -58.02 -21.74
C ALA A 202 -9.36 -59.18 -20.89
N VAL A 203 -10.72 -59.22 -20.70
CA VAL A 203 -11.43 -60.32 -20.03
C VAL A 203 -12.39 -60.97 -21.00
#